data_093dae8c3f4679e0492cbfa3ad3d1318
#
_entry.id   093dae8c3f4679e0492cbfa3ad3d1318
#
_cell.length_a   1.000
_cell.length_b   1.000
_cell.length_c   1.000
_cell.angle_alpha   90.00
_cell.angle_beta   90.00
_cell.angle_gamma   90.00
#
_symmetry.space_group_name_H-M   'P 1'
#
loop_
_entity.id
_entity.type
_entity.pdbx_description
1 polymer ?
#
loop_
_entity_poly.entity_id
_entity_poly.type
_entity_poly.pdbx_seq_one_letter_code
_entity_poly.pdbx_strand_id
1 'polypeptide(L)'
;MVKQKSPLTVGVIGTGAIARDQHLPYWRELEEEGRVHIVGLCDIVKARREEEAAKCRAAKTYSDMRKMLSENRFDIIDVCTQNRFHSVATIAGLQAGANVLVEKPMAMNVKECEAMIAAAKKARKKLMVAQHMRFEARAQKLKEVITSGACGEIYTAETKWLRRRGVPGWGKFHIAKESLGGPLIDIGVHMMDLCVWLMGCPKPVAASGKVYRKFGDRKDFFNADWGTPYPPKEFDVEDYATAFVRFEGGLTMQMQVSWAANVHDEIENMYILGDKGGVGINPLGFFSADHDSLNHTTWDWLSAEDGHRREVRHFCECVEQNLPVMVKPEESLRIQKIIDAIYLSSAKNREIVIK
;
A
#
# COMPACT_ATOMS: atom_id res chain seq x y z
N MET A 1 40.59 6.02 -0.29
CA MET A 1 39.58 6.25 0.78
C MET A 1 38.28 6.67 0.11
N VAL A 2 37.25 5.83 0.12
CA VAL A 2 35.91 6.21 -0.34
C VAL A 2 35.42 7.29 0.64
N LYS A 3 35.11 8.51 0.18
CA LYS A 3 34.48 9.53 1.03
C LYS A 3 33.19 8.96 1.58
N GLN A 4 33.15 8.73 2.89
CA GLN A 4 31.93 8.34 3.57
C GLN A 4 30.91 9.45 3.33
N LYS A 5 29.82 9.17 2.60
CA LYS A 5 28.74 10.13 2.38
C LYS A 5 28.13 10.47 3.76
N SER A 6 27.80 11.73 3.97
CA SER A 6 27.05 12.13 5.17
C SER A 6 25.72 11.35 5.22
N PRO A 7 25.28 10.92 6.40
CA PRO A 7 23.97 10.26 6.56
C PRO A 7 22.85 11.11 5.97
N LEU A 8 21.85 10.46 5.33
CA LEU A 8 20.67 11.16 4.85
C LEU A 8 19.81 11.63 6.02
N THR A 9 19.22 12.80 5.91
CA THR A 9 18.33 13.35 6.93
C THR A 9 16.88 12.89 6.68
N VAL A 10 16.24 12.32 7.71
CA VAL A 10 14.88 11.77 7.65
C VAL A 10 13.94 12.53 8.57
N GLY A 11 12.76 12.89 8.04
CA GLY A 11 11.64 13.38 8.82
C GLY A 11 10.43 12.46 8.64
N VAL A 12 9.66 12.22 9.72
CA VAL A 12 8.44 11.40 9.68
C VAL A 12 7.24 12.25 10.03
N ILE A 13 6.21 12.23 9.18
CA ILE A 13 4.93 12.93 9.37
C ILE A 13 3.84 11.90 9.65
N GLY A 14 3.35 11.88 10.89
CA GLY A 14 2.49 10.85 11.46
C GLY A 14 3.31 9.80 12.22
N THR A 15 3.09 9.73 13.55
CA THR A 15 3.73 8.72 14.43
C THR A 15 2.68 7.75 15.00
N GLY A 16 1.64 7.45 14.19
CA GLY A 16 0.61 6.47 14.51
C GLY A 16 1.12 5.03 14.44
N ALA A 17 0.19 4.06 14.49
CA ALA A 17 0.52 2.63 14.55
C ALA A 17 1.46 2.19 13.41
N ILE A 18 1.15 2.56 12.17
CA ILE A 18 1.97 2.13 11.01
C ILE A 18 3.40 2.68 11.09
N ALA A 19 3.56 3.94 11.47
CA ALA A 19 4.90 4.52 11.67
C ALA A 19 5.63 3.84 12.82
N ARG A 20 4.97 3.69 13.97
CA ARG A 20 5.55 3.11 15.18
C ARG A 20 5.97 1.65 14.99
N ASP A 21 5.12 0.85 14.33
CA ASP A 21 5.26 -0.60 14.30
C ASP A 21 6.00 -1.09 13.03
N GLN A 22 6.02 -0.29 11.93
CA GLN A 22 6.54 -0.73 10.64
C GLN A 22 7.58 0.20 10.01
N HIS A 23 7.51 1.53 10.13
CA HIS A 23 8.48 2.41 9.46
C HIS A 23 9.63 2.85 10.38
N LEU A 24 9.31 3.41 11.53
CA LEU A 24 10.30 3.93 12.48
C LEU A 24 11.30 2.87 12.98
N PRO A 25 10.91 1.60 13.23
CA PRO A 25 11.89 0.55 13.56
C PRO A 25 12.97 0.42 12.49
N TYR A 26 12.60 0.43 11.22
CA TYR A 26 13.54 0.24 10.11
C TYR A 26 14.33 1.51 9.76
N TRP A 27 13.77 2.70 9.98
CA TRP A 27 14.56 3.94 9.94
C TRP A 27 15.59 3.98 11.07
N ARG A 28 15.28 3.48 12.27
CA ARG A 28 16.25 3.37 13.38
C ARG A 28 17.36 2.37 13.09
N GLU A 29 17.06 1.23 12.49
CA GLU A 29 18.10 0.29 12.02
C GLU A 29 19.08 1.00 11.07
N LEU A 30 18.57 1.76 10.10
CA LEU A 30 19.42 2.51 9.17
C LEU A 30 20.18 3.66 9.87
N GLU A 31 19.64 4.23 10.94
CA GLU A 31 20.33 5.22 11.78
C GLU A 31 21.46 4.56 12.58
N GLU A 32 21.25 3.35 13.10
CA GLU A 32 22.29 2.55 13.78
C GLU A 32 23.43 2.19 12.82
N GLU A 33 23.11 1.85 11.57
CA GLU A 33 24.06 1.61 10.48
C GLU A 33 24.81 2.90 10.05
N GLY A 34 24.42 4.07 10.53
CA GLY A 34 25.01 5.37 10.14
C GLY A 34 24.64 5.84 8.73
N ARG A 35 23.62 5.27 8.13
CA ARG A 35 23.13 5.62 6.78
C ARG A 35 22.15 6.80 6.80
N VAL A 36 21.36 6.92 7.85
CA VAL A 36 20.41 8.02 8.00
C VAL A 36 20.56 8.69 9.37
N HIS A 37 19.92 9.85 9.51
CA HIS A 37 19.74 10.56 10.77
C HIS A 37 18.29 11.04 10.86
N ILE A 38 17.54 10.56 11.86
CA ILE A 38 16.15 10.95 12.10
C ILE A 38 16.16 12.30 12.81
N VAL A 39 15.83 13.36 12.07
CA VAL A 39 15.93 14.76 12.54
C VAL A 39 14.62 15.26 13.15
N GLY A 40 13.48 14.83 12.62
CA GLY A 40 12.20 15.37 13.05
C GLY A 40 11.05 14.39 12.97
N LEU A 41 10.19 14.39 14.00
CA LEU A 41 8.96 13.64 14.07
C LEU A 41 7.78 14.60 14.27
N CYS A 42 6.76 14.48 13.41
CA CYS A 42 5.58 15.33 13.46
C CYS A 42 4.31 14.50 13.69
N ASP A 43 3.57 14.80 14.76
CA ASP A 43 2.23 14.29 15.00
C ASP A 43 1.43 15.31 15.83
N ILE A 44 0.12 15.38 15.63
CA ILE A 44 -0.76 16.24 16.43
C ILE A 44 -0.88 15.74 17.87
N VAL A 45 -0.70 14.42 18.11
CA VAL A 45 -0.75 13.79 19.43
C VAL A 45 0.62 13.86 20.09
N LYS A 46 0.76 14.72 21.11
CA LYS A 46 2.02 14.96 21.81
C LYS A 46 2.68 13.68 22.32
N ALA A 47 1.93 12.84 23.02
CA ALA A 47 2.46 11.60 23.60
C ALA A 47 3.10 10.68 22.54
N ARG A 48 2.47 10.49 21.39
CA ARG A 48 2.98 9.63 20.31
C ARG A 48 4.32 10.12 19.77
N ARG A 49 4.41 11.41 19.40
CA ARG A 49 5.65 11.94 18.84
C ARG A 49 6.81 11.98 19.83
N GLU A 50 6.52 12.21 21.12
CA GLU A 50 7.53 12.23 22.18
C GLU A 50 8.02 10.82 22.52
N GLU A 51 7.12 9.84 22.60
CA GLU A 51 7.47 8.44 22.80
C GLU A 51 8.40 7.93 21.68
N GLU A 52 8.08 8.21 20.42
CA GLU A 52 8.91 7.76 19.30
C GLU A 52 10.22 8.55 19.18
N ALA A 53 10.23 9.85 19.53
CA ALA A 53 11.46 10.64 19.55
C ALA A 53 12.47 10.18 20.61
N ALA A 54 11.97 9.70 21.75
CA ALA A 54 12.82 9.15 22.81
C ALA A 54 13.59 7.88 22.37
N LYS A 55 13.13 7.21 21.33
CA LYS A 55 13.76 6.02 20.73
C LYS A 55 14.76 6.36 19.62
N CYS A 56 14.84 7.62 19.19
CA CYS A 56 15.75 8.11 18.16
C CYS A 56 16.92 8.86 18.79
N ARG A 57 18.07 8.96 18.09
CA ARG A 57 19.29 9.60 18.64
C ARG A 57 19.10 11.07 18.99
N ALA A 58 18.45 11.85 18.10
CA ALA A 58 18.33 13.30 18.28
C ALA A 58 17.11 13.92 17.58
N ALA A 59 16.01 13.18 17.44
CA ALA A 59 14.82 13.67 16.74
C ALA A 59 14.12 14.79 17.53
N LYS A 60 13.87 15.93 16.85
CA LYS A 60 12.99 16.99 17.37
C LYS A 60 11.54 16.65 17.13
N THR A 61 10.64 17.11 17.98
CA THR A 61 9.20 16.86 17.86
C THR A 61 8.43 18.09 17.43
N TYR A 62 7.43 17.90 16.56
CA TYR A 62 6.62 18.96 15.99
C TYR A 62 5.12 18.57 16.03
N SER A 63 4.26 19.54 16.29
CA SER A 63 2.81 19.38 16.14
C SER A 63 2.29 19.88 14.79
N ASP A 64 3.12 20.57 14.04
CA ASP A 64 2.83 21.13 12.72
C ASP A 64 3.96 20.78 11.74
N MET A 65 3.60 20.07 10.66
CA MET A 65 4.54 19.64 9.63
C MET A 65 5.17 20.82 8.88
N ARG A 66 4.46 21.95 8.72
CA ARG A 66 4.99 23.13 8.03
C ARG A 66 6.15 23.74 8.83
N LYS A 67 5.98 23.80 10.16
CA LYS A 67 7.05 24.25 11.06
C LYS A 67 8.24 23.29 10.97
N MET A 68 8.02 21.98 11.03
CA MET A 68 9.08 20.99 10.89
C MET A 68 9.87 21.17 9.58
N LEU A 69 9.17 21.32 8.46
CA LEU A 69 9.77 21.47 7.13
C LEU A 69 10.48 22.82 6.94
N SER A 70 10.05 23.90 7.63
CA SER A 70 10.69 25.21 7.55
C SER A 70 11.95 25.34 8.41
N GLU A 71 12.02 24.61 9.52
CA GLU A 71 13.14 24.66 10.46
C GLU A 71 14.28 23.68 10.13
N ASN A 72 14.02 22.70 9.26
CA ASN A 72 15.00 21.67 8.94
C ASN A 72 15.05 21.40 7.44
N ARG A 73 16.18 20.85 6.99
CA ARG A 73 16.31 20.28 5.65
C ARG A 73 16.25 18.76 5.75
N PHE A 74 15.49 18.15 4.87
CA PHE A 74 15.33 16.69 4.82
C PHE A 74 15.70 16.16 3.43
N ASP A 75 16.44 15.07 3.41
CA ASP A 75 16.67 14.30 2.18
C ASP A 75 15.46 13.39 1.90
N ILE A 76 14.82 12.89 2.97
CA ILE A 76 13.67 12.01 2.95
C ILE A 76 12.60 12.51 3.91
N ILE A 77 11.36 12.55 3.44
CA ILE A 77 10.16 12.64 4.28
C ILE A 77 9.38 11.35 4.12
N ASP A 78 9.03 10.74 5.24
CA ASP A 78 8.16 9.57 5.34
C ASP A 78 6.79 9.99 5.86
N VAL A 79 5.73 9.73 5.08
CA VAL A 79 4.35 10.19 5.35
C VAL A 79 3.51 9.01 5.79
N CYS A 80 3.23 8.93 7.09
CA CYS A 80 2.47 7.87 7.76
C CYS A 80 1.20 8.40 8.44
N THR A 81 0.56 9.37 7.82
CA THR A 81 -0.66 10.01 8.33
C THR A 81 -1.92 9.21 8.01
N GLN A 82 -3.08 9.74 8.38
CA GLN A 82 -4.35 9.26 7.84
C GLN A 82 -4.46 9.59 6.34
N ASN A 83 -5.17 8.75 5.57
CA ASN A 83 -5.27 8.82 4.11
C ASN A 83 -5.56 10.23 3.58
N ARG A 84 -6.48 10.96 4.20
CA ARG A 84 -6.87 12.33 3.80
C ARG A 84 -5.73 13.35 3.84
N PHE A 85 -4.65 13.06 4.54
CA PHE A 85 -3.50 13.96 4.66
C PHE A 85 -2.31 13.55 3.79
N HIS A 86 -2.34 12.39 3.12
CA HIS A 86 -1.24 11.90 2.30
C HIS A 86 -0.83 12.92 1.23
N SER A 87 -1.80 13.42 0.47
CA SER A 87 -1.53 14.38 -0.62
C SER A 87 -0.90 15.67 -0.10
N VAL A 88 -1.48 16.27 0.94
CA VAL A 88 -1.00 17.55 1.49
C VAL A 88 0.40 17.42 2.08
N ALA A 89 0.64 16.36 2.86
CA ALA A 89 1.95 16.12 3.49
C ALA A 89 3.04 15.80 2.44
N THR A 90 2.71 14.95 1.47
CA THR A 90 3.61 14.60 0.36
C THR A 90 4.02 15.82 -0.46
N ILE A 91 3.03 16.63 -0.88
CA ILE A 91 3.31 17.84 -1.67
C ILE A 91 4.17 18.83 -0.87
N ALA A 92 3.89 19.00 0.43
CA ALA A 92 4.70 19.87 1.29
C ALA A 92 6.14 19.37 1.42
N GLY A 93 6.37 18.05 1.62
CA GLY A 93 7.69 17.45 1.67
C GLY A 93 8.48 17.63 0.36
N LEU A 94 7.82 17.37 -0.79
CA LEU A 94 8.41 17.56 -2.11
C LEU A 94 8.79 19.04 -2.37
N GLN A 95 7.92 19.98 -1.99
CA GLN A 95 8.17 21.42 -2.12
C GLN A 95 9.30 21.91 -1.22
N ALA A 96 9.48 21.27 -0.06
CA ALA A 96 10.62 21.52 0.83
C ALA A 96 11.94 20.91 0.30
N GLY A 97 11.89 20.19 -0.84
CA GLY A 97 13.06 19.63 -1.50
C GLY A 97 13.44 18.23 -1.04
N ALA A 98 12.58 17.52 -0.32
CA ALA A 98 12.79 16.13 0.10
C ALA A 98 12.30 15.13 -0.95
N ASN A 99 12.87 13.91 -0.95
CA ASN A 99 12.26 12.74 -1.55
C ASN A 99 11.18 12.22 -0.59
N VAL A 100 10.10 11.64 -1.11
CA VAL A 100 8.97 11.26 -0.25
C VAL A 100 8.61 9.79 -0.43
N LEU A 101 8.56 9.07 0.70
CA LEU A 101 7.85 7.80 0.87
C LEU A 101 6.49 8.13 1.48
N VAL A 102 5.39 7.61 0.94
CA VAL A 102 4.04 7.84 1.46
C VAL A 102 3.30 6.53 1.62
N GLU A 103 2.62 6.36 2.74
CA GLU A 103 1.76 5.21 2.98
C GLU A 103 0.63 5.07 1.95
N LYS A 104 0.21 3.81 1.78
CA LYS A 104 -0.97 3.49 0.96
C LYS A 104 -2.28 3.85 1.71
N PRO A 105 -3.36 4.16 1.00
CA PRO A 105 -3.42 4.43 -0.45
C PRO A 105 -2.68 5.74 -0.79
N MET A 106 -2.28 5.92 -2.04
CA MET A 106 -1.52 7.11 -2.45
C MET A 106 -2.19 8.41 -2.03
N ALA A 107 -3.52 8.54 -2.28
CA ALA A 107 -4.32 9.69 -1.88
C ALA A 107 -5.82 9.33 -1.83
N MET A 108 -6.69 10.32 -1.60
CA MET A 108 -8.14 10.14 -1.51
C MET A 108 -8.84 10.05 -2.88
N ASN A 109 -8.18 10.42 -3.97
CA ASN A 109 -8.74 10.39 -5.33
C ASN A 109 -7.66 10.60 -6.39
N VAL A 110 -8.02 10.36 -7.66
CA VAL A 110 -7.14 10.51 -8.83
C VAL A 110 -6.51 11.90 -8.93
N LYS A 111 -7.30 12.97 -8.70
CA LYS A 111 -6.81 14.37 -8.81
C LYS A 111 -5.68 14.66 -7.81
N GLU A 112 -5.79 14.15 -6.60
CA GLU A 112 -4.75 14.29 -5.59
C GLU A 112 -3.47 13.51 -5.97
N CYS A 113 -3.62 12.28 -6.47
CA CYS A 113 -2.50 11.48 -6.97
C CYS A 113 -1.76 12.21 -8.10
N GLU A 114 -2.50 12.76 -9.06
CA GLU A 114 -1.92 13.54 -10.17
C GLU A 114 -1.18 14.79 -9.66
N ALA A 115 -1.72 15.49 -8.66
CA ALA A 115 -1.06 16.63 -8.03
C ALA A 115 0.25 16.24 -7.33
N MET A 116 0.28 15.08 -6.63
CA MET A 116 1.49 14.56 -6.01
C MET A 116 2.56 14.22 -7.05
N ILE A 117 2.19 13.54 -8.14
CA ILE A 117 3.10 13.23 -9.26
C ILE A 117 3.66 14.50 -9.89
N ALA A 118 2.79 15.49 -10.14
CA ALA A 118 3.21 16.78 -10.70
C ALA A 118 4.19 17.51 -9.77
N ALA A 119 3.94 17.48 -8.45
CA ALA A 119 4.83 18.06 -7.45
C ALA A 119 6.20 17.36 -7.43
N ALA A 120 6.24 16.04 -7.48
CA ALA A 120 7.47 15.26 -7.54
C ALA A 120 8.30 15.59 -8.79
N LYS A 121 7.66 15.64 -9.96
CA LYS A 121 8.29 16.03 -11.24
C LYS A 121 8.85 17.46 -11.19
N LYS A 122 8.07 18.42 -10.65
CA LYS A 122 8.49 19.82 -10.50
C LYS A 122 9.68 19.97 -9.56
N ALA A 123 9.67 19.26 -8.44
CA ALA A 123 10.74 19.25 -7.45
C ALA A 123 11.98 18.45 -7.92
N ARG A 124 11.86 17.62 -8.95
CA ARG A 124 12.88 16.63 -9.39
C ARG A 124 13.27 15.68 -8.25
N LYS A 125 12.28 15.24 -7.48
CA LYS A 125 12.45 14.37 -6.32
C LYS A 125 11.72 13.05 -6.53
N LYS A 126 12.17 12.02 -5.84
CA LYS A 126 11.54 10.72 -5.86
C LYS A 126 10.27 10.74 -5.02
N LEU A 127 9.25 10.09 -5.52
CA LEU A 127 8.01 9.79 -4.82
C LEU A 127 7.78 8.28 -4.94
N MET A 128 7.60 7.59 -3.83
CA MET A 128 7.24 6.18 -3.77
C MET A 128 6.05 5.99 -2.83
N VAL A 129 5.10 5.14 -3.22
CA VAL A 129 3.99 4.72 -2.36
C VAL A 129 4.40 3.42 -1.67
N ALA A 130 4.12 3.31 -0.37
CA ALA A 130 4.46 2.16 0.44
C ALA A 130 3.51 0.98 0.13
N GLN A 131 3.93 0.15 -0.82
CA GLN A 131 3.27 -1.09 -1.22
C GLN A 131 4.12 -2.29 -0.81
N HIS A 132 4.23 -2.50 0.51
CA HIS A 132 5.15 -3.45 1.13
C HIS A 132 5.02 -4.88 0.59
N MET A 133 3.81 -5.32 0.19
CA MET A 133 3.62 -6.67 -0.35
C MET A 133 4.44 -6.94 -1.61
N ARG A 134 4.79 -5.92 -2.42
CA ARG A 134 5.70 -6.10 -3.55
C ARG A 134 7.12 -6.49 -3.11
N PHE A 135 7.53 -6.15 -1.88
CA PHE A 135 8.86 -6.41 -1.33
C PHE A 135 8.95 -7.75 -0.57
N GLU A 136 7.84 -8.42 -0.34
CA GLU A 136 7.85 -9.75 0.27
C GLU A 136 8.54 -10.77 -0.63
N ALA A 137 9.30 -11.70 -0.02
CA ALA A 137 10.05 -12.72 -0.78
C ALA A 137 9.13 -13.58 -1.66
N ARG A 138 7.92 -13.91 -1.17
CA ARG A 138 6.92 -14.64 -1.95
C ARG A 138 6.50 -13.89 -3.21
N ALA A 139 6.23 -12.60 -3.11
CA ALA A 139 5.83 -11.77 -4.25
C ALA A 139 6.97 -11.60 -5.27
N GLN A 140 8.20 -11.39 -4.79
CA GLN A 140 9.38 -11.32 -5.65
C GLN A 140 9.61 -12.64 -6.41
N LYS A 141 9.42 -13.78 -5.72
CA LYS A 141 9.55 -15.09 -6.34
C LYS A 141 8.51 -15.33 -7.44
N LEU A 142 7.26 -14.97 -7.20
CA LEU A 142 6.22 -15.05 -8.23
C LEU A 142 6.54 -14.12 -9.43
N LYS A 143 7.08 -12.92 -9.15
CA LYS A 143 7.50 -11.98 -10.20
C LYS A 143 8.63 -12.55 -11.07
N GLU A 144 9.61 -13.23 -10.47
CA GLU A 144 10.67 -13.92 -11.20
C GLU A 144 10.10 -14.99 -12.15
N VAL A 145 9.18 -15.84 -11.65
CA VAL A 145 8.54 -16.89 -12.47
C VAL A 145 7.76 -16.29 -13.64
N ILE A 146 6.97 -15.25 -13.39
CA ILE A 146 6.23 -14.57 -14.47
C ILE A 146 7.19 -13.95 -15.48
N THR A 147 8.23 -13.27 -15.01
CA THR A 147 9.18 -12.56 -15.86
C THR A 147 10.06 -13.53 -16.70
N SER A 148 10.27 -14.76 -16.20
CA SER A 148 10.96 -15.80 -16.99
C SER A 148 10.16 -16.30 -18.20
N GLY A 149 8.87 -15.92 -18.30
CA GLY A 149 7.97 -16.41 -19.36
C GLY A 149 7.36 -17.78 -19.09
N ALA A 150 7.59 -18.37 -17.89
CA ALA A 150 7.07 -19.69 -17.57
C ALA A 150 5.53 -19.76 -17.57
N CYS A 151 4.85 -18.64 -17.28
CA CYS A 151 3.39 -18.57 -17.34
C CYS A 151 2.84 -18.44 -18.77
N GLY A 152 3.66 -18.13 -19.77
CA GLY A 152 3.21 -17.81 -21.12
C GLY A 152 2.47 -16.47 -21.20
N GLU A 153 1.40 -16.40 -21.99
CA GLU A 153 0.53 -15.23 -22.08
C GLU A 153 -0.43 -15.18 -20.91
N ILE A 154 -0.27 -14.17 -20.03
CA ILE A 154 -1.18 -13.95 -18.92
C ILE A 154 -2.49 -13.37 -19.47
N TYR A 155 -3.63 -13.94 -19.05
CA TYR A 155 -4.95 -13.52 -19.52
C TYR A 155 -5.89 -13.07 -18.39
N THR A 156 -5.69 -13.54 -17.14
CA THR A 156 -6.55 -13.13 -16.02
C THR A 156 -5.85 -13.23 -14.66
N ALA A 157 -6.38 -12.50 -13.70
CA ALA A 157 -6.06 -12.61 -12.28
C ALA A 157 -7.31 -12.76 -11.44
N GLU A 158 -7.20 -13.46 -10.33
CA GLU A 158 -8.22 -13.54 -9.29
C GLU A 158 -7.60 -13.24 -7.93
N THR A 159 -8.29 -12.45 -7.11
CA THR A 159 -7.85 -12.17 -5.74
C THR A 159 -9.01 -12.09 -4.76
N LYS A 160 -8.80 -12.66 -3.57
CA LYS A 160 -9.75 -12.65 -2.46
C LYS A 160 -9.01 -12.36 -1.16
N TRP A 161 -9.52 -11.38 -0.41
CA TRP A 161 -9.14 -11.19 0.99
C TRP A 161 -10.41 -10.98 1.81
N LEU A 162 -10.92 -12.07 2.34
CA LEU A 162 -12.18 -12.10 3.07
C LEU A 162 -11.91 -12.39 4.54
N ARG A 163 -12.05 -11.36 5.37
CA ARG A 163 -12.07 -11.50 6.83
C ARG A 163 -13.47 -11.87 7.27
N ARG A 164 -13.55 -12.79 8.24
CA ARG A 164 -14.82 -13.16 8.84
C ARG A 164 -15.35 -12.10 9.79
N ARG A 165 -14.49 -11.59 10.66
CA ARG A 165 -14.75 -10.50 11.61
C ARG A 165 -13.45 -9.74 11.88
N GLY A 166 -13.25 -8.62 11.21
CA GLY A 166 -11.98 -7.91 11.27
C GLY A 166 -12.06 -6.45 10.84
N VAL A 167 -13.08 -5.72 11.32
CA VAL A 167 -13.19 -4.27 11.11
C VAL A 167 -12.16 -3.55 11.99
N PRO A 168 -11.24 -2.75 11.42
CA PRO A 168 -10.25 -2.03 12.21
C PRO A 168 -10.88 -1.02 13.18
N GLY A 169 -10.63 -1.17 14.49
CA GLY A 169 -11.08 -0.24 15.54
C GLY A 169 -10.09 0.90 15.80
N TRP A 170 -9.12 1.11 14.92
CA TRP A 170 -8.10 2.18 15.00
C TRP A 170 -8.11 3.04 13.74
N GLY A 171 -7.34 4.15 13.74
CA GLY A 171 -7.08 4.97 12.55
C GLY A 171 -8.29 5.65 11.94
N LYS A 172 -9.48 5.53 12.52
CA LYS A 172 -10.76 6.02 11.96
C LYS A 172 -11.09 5.44 10.58
N PHE A 173 -10.68 4.20 10.30
CA PHE A 173 -10.96 3.51 9.04
C PHE A 173 -12.45 3.37 8.74
N HIS A 174 -13.28 3.33 9.78
CA HIS A 174 -14.75 3.24 9.70
C HIS A 174 -15.43 4.54 9.24
N ILE A 175 -14.69 5.62 8.98
CA ILE A 175 -15.21 6.94 8.58
C ILE A 175 -14.70 7.31 7.20
N ALA A 176 -15.58 7.37 6.20
CA ALA A 176 -15.22 7.63 4.79
C ALA A 176 -14.46 8.96 4.58
N LYS A 177 -14.81 10.01 5.33
CA LYS A 177 -14.12 11.30 5.28
C LYS A 177 -12.63 11.21 5.68
N GLU A 178 -12.27 10.25 6.50
CA GLU A 178 -10.90 10.05 7.01
C GLU A 178 -10.10 9.05 6.17
N SER A 179 -10.78 7.97 5.71
CA SER A 179 -10.14 6.81 5.07
C SER A 179 -10.42 6.68 3.57
N LEU A 180 -11.40 7.36 3.01
CA LEU A 180 -12.02 7.21 1.69
C LEU A 180 -13.06 6.08 1.66
N GLY A 181 -12.80 4.93 2.24
CA GLY A 181 -13.66 3.76 2.25
C GLY A 181 -13.17 2.69 3.23
N GLY A 182 -13.78 1.54 3.16
CA GLY A 182 -13.54 0.38 4.02
C GLY A 182 -12.50 -0.60 3.45
N PRO A 183 -12.83 -1.92 3.39
CA PRO A 183 -11.87 -2.95 3.01
C PRO A 183 -11.33 -2.79 1.58
N LEU A 184 -12.05 -2.18 0.65
CA LEU A 184 -11.54 -1.95 -0.70
C LEU A 184 -10.28 -1.08 -0.68
N ILE A 185 -10.28 -0.02 0.13
CA ILE A 185 -9.16 0.93 0.22
C ILE A 185 -8.11 0.51 1.25
N ASP A 186 -8.49 -0.27 2.27
CA ASP A 186 -7.56 -0.69 3.33
C ASP A 186 -6.74 -1.93 2.92
N ILE A 187 -7.40 -3.05 2.68
CA ILE A 187 -6.74 -4.32 2.34
C ILE A 187 -6.85 -4.67 0.85
N GLY A 188 -7.91 -4.24 0.19
CA GLY A 188 -8.10 -4.45 -1.24
C GLY A 188 -7.05 -3.77 -2.09
N VAL A 189 -6.59 -2.59 -1.70
CA VAL A 189 -5.53 -1.85 -2.40
C VAL A 189 -4.23 -2.65 -2.49
N HIS A 190 -3.85 -3.41 -1.47
CA HIS A 190 -2.67 -4.24 -1.46
C HIS A 190 -2.76 -5.38 -2.48
N MET A 191 -3.86 -6.12 -2.45
CA MET A 191 -4.07 -7.26 -3.36
C MET A 191 -4.21 -6.79 -4.82
N MET A 192 -4.90 -5.68 -5.03
CA MET A 192 -5.05 -5.06 -6.35
C MET A 192 -3.70 -4.61 -6.90
N ASP A 193 -2.92 -3.91 -6.09
CA ASP A 193 -1.58 -3.45 -6.46
C ASP A 193 -0.65 -4.61 -6.81
N LEU A 194 -0.66 -5.64 -5.97
CA LEU A 194 0.16 -6.83 -6.19
C LEU A 194 -0.23 -7.58 -7.47
N CYS A 195 -1.53 -7.81 -7.73
CA CYS A 195 -2.01 -8.42 -8.96
C CYS A 195 -1.59 -7.60 -10.19
N VAL A 196 -1.86 -6.29 -10.18
CA VAL A 196 -1.55 -5.41 -11.31
C VAL A 196 -0.04 -5.36 -11.56
N TRP A 197 0.78 -5.32 -10.50
CA TRP A 197 2.24 -5.34 -10.62
C TRP A 197 2.75 -6.68 -11.20
N LEU A 198 2.22 -7.80 -10.73
CA LEU A 198 2.59 -9.14 -11.24
C LEU A 198 2.21 -9.29 -12.72
N MET A 199 1.04 -8.80 -13.13
CA MET A 199 0.61 -8.77 -14.54
C MET A 199 1.42 -7.81 -15.44
N GLY A 200 2.42 -7.10 -14.91
CA GLY A 200 3.24 -6.14 -15.69
C GLY A 200 2.67 -4.73 -15.76
N CYS A 201 1.81 -4.35 -14.82
CA CYS A 201 1.18 -3.03 -14.73
C CYS A 201 0.39 -2.65 -15.99
N PRO A 202 -0.55 -3.49 -16.49
CA PRO A 202 -1.36 -3.14 -17.64
C PRO A 202 -2.23 -1.90 -17.36
N LYS A 203 -2.59 -1.16 -18.39
CA LYS A 203 -3.44 0.01 -18.25
C LYS A 203 -4.90 -0.44 -18.06
N PRO A 204 -5.59 -0.03 -16.97
CA PRO A 204 -7.00 -0.34 -16.78
C PRO A 204 -7.86 0.43 -17.78
N VAL A 205 -8.90 -0.21 -18.31
CA VAL A 205 -9.83 0.41 -19.29
C VAL A 205 -11.27 0.50 -18.80
N ALA A 206 -11.71 -0.42 -17.95
CA ALA A 206 -13.05 -0.37 -17.36
C ALA A 206 -13.12 -1.18 -16.05
N ALA A 207 -14.05 -0.81 -15.19
CA ALA A 207 -14.37 -1.57 -14.00
C ALA A 207 -15.87 -1.64 -13.73
N SER A 208 -16.32 -2.83 -13.31
CA SER A 208 -17.64 -3.07 -12.72
C SER A 208 -17.45 -3.49 -11.27
N GLY A 209 -18.19 -2.91 -10.34
CA GLY A 209 -18.07 -3.30 -8.94
C GLY A 209 -19.28 -2.93 -8.10
N LYS A 210 -19.36 -3.56 -6.94
CA LYS A 210 -20.39 -3.30 -5.94
C LYS A 210 -19.78 -3.34 -4.54
N VAL A 211 -20.11 -2.33 -3.75
CA VAL A 211 -19.75 -2.28 -2.34
C VAL A 211 -21.01 -2.47 -1.48
N TYR A 212 -20.82 -3.07 -0.31
CA TYR A 212 -21.90 -3.38 0.62
C TYR A 212 -21.51 -2.94 2.03
N ARG A 213 -22.50 -2.46 2.79
CA ARG A 213 -22.41 -2.19 4.22
C ARG A 213 -23.49 -3.02 4.91
N LYS A 214 -23.09 -4.11 5.60
CA LYS A 214 -24.01 -5.12 6.14
C LYS A 214 -23.77 -5.41 7.62
N PHE A 215 -22.62 -5.05 8.15
CA PHE A 215 -22.19 -5.46 9.48
C PHE A 215 -21.74 -4.28 10.36
N GLY A 216 -20.85 -3.43 9.86
CA GLY A 216 -20.12 -2.48 10.69
C GLY A 216 -20.98 -1.42 11.38
N ASP A 217 -22.16 -1.09 10.86
CA ASP A 217 -23.12 -0.15 11.45
C ASP A 217 -24.18 -0.81 12.37
N ARG A 218 -24.08 -2.12 12.60
CA ARG A 218 -25.03 -2.86 13.45
C ARG A 218 -24.60 -2.82 14.91
N LYS A 219 -25.55 -2.65 15.81
CA LYS A 219 -25.32 -2.66 17.28
C LYS A 219 -24.95 -4.04 17.82
N ASP A 220 -25.44 -5.09 17.16
CA ASP A 220 -25.24 -6.50 17.52
C ASP A 220 -24.04 -7.13 16.78
N PHE A 221 -23.21 -6.31 16.12
CA PHE A 221 -22.03 -6.78 15.39
C PHE A 221 -20.92 -7.20 16.33
N PHE A 222 -20.54 -8.46 16.26
CA PHE A 222 -19.35 -8.99 16.93
C PHE A 222 -18.12 -8.80 16.02
N ASN A 223 -17.12 -8.06 16.51
CA ASN A 223 -15.93 -7.69 15.74
C ASN A 223 -14.64 -8.36 16.23
N ALA A 224 -14.69 -9.49 16.88
CA ALA A 224 -13.51 -10.14 17.45
C ALA A 224 -12.50 -9.11 18.07
N ASP A 225 -11.22 -9.43 18.14
CA ASP A 225 -10.19 -8.60 18.79
C ASP A 225 -9.52 -7.60 17.82
N TRP A 226 -10.30 -6.95 16.94
CA TRP A 226 -9.80 -6.00 15.94
C TRP A 226 -9.81 -4.53 16.41
N GLY A 227 -9.25 -4.29 17.60
CA GLY A 227 -9.03 -2.95 18.14
C GLY A 227 -10.19 -2.41 19.00
N THR A 228 -10.16 -1.11 19.26
CA THR A 228 -11.14 -0.46 20.14
C THR A 228 -12.50 -0.37 19.46
N PRO A 229 -13.60 -0.71 20.16
CA PRO A 229 -14.94 -0.53 19.62
C PRO A 229 -15.20 0.93 19.20
N TYR A 230 -15.83 1.09 18.06
CA TYR A 230 -16.30 2.39 17.56
C TYR A 230 -17.84 2.49 17.68
N PRO A 231 -18.40 3.69 17.74
CA PRO A 231 -19.86 3.85 17.73
C PRO A 231 -20.45 3.40 16.40
N PRO A 232 -21.37 2.41 16.34
CA PRO A 232 -21.92 1.89 15.07
C PRO A 232 -22.50 2.97 14.15
N LYS A 233 -23.08 4.04 14.73
CA LYS A 233 -23.62 5.18 13.99
C LYS A 233 -22.57 6.01 13.22
N GLU A 234 -21.27 5.85 13.55
CA GLU A 234 -20.17 6.54 12.87
C GLU A 234 -19.60 5.71 11.72
N PHE A 235 -20.01 4.46 11.58
CA PHE A 235 -19.58 3.60 10.48
C PHE A 235 -20.33 3.96 9.20
N ASP A 236 -19.64 4.57 8.24
CA ASP A 236 -20.22 5.08 6.99
C ASP A 236 -19.52 4.57 5.71
N VAL A 237 -18.60 3.59 5.85
CA VAL A 237 -17.91 2.92 4.76
C VAL A 237 -18.53 1.56 4.43
N GLU A 238 -18.06 0.91 3.38
CA GLU A 238 -18.40 -0.48 3.11
C GLU A 238 -17.65 -1.43 4.06
N ASP A 239 -18.19 -2.65 4.23
CA ASP A 239 -17.54 -3.78 4.91
C ASP A 239 -17.25 -4.96 3.96
N TYR A 240 -17.75 -4.88 2.71
CA TYR A 240 -17.49 -5.84 1.64
C TYR A 240 -17.48 -5.13 0.28
N ALA A 241 -16.57 -5.55 -0.61
CA ALA A 241 -16.55 -5.13 -2.00
C ALA A 241 -16.27 -6.31 -2.94
N THR A 242 -16.85 -6.25 -4.14
CA THR A 242 -16.54 -7.14 -5.26
C THR A 242 -16.38 -6.33 -6.53
N ALA A 243 -15.44 -6.75 -7.40
CA ALA A 243 -15.17 -6.05 -8.64
C ALA A 243 -14.67 -6.98 -9.74
N PHE A 244 -14.90 -6.53 -10.98
CA PHE A 244 -14.32 -7.06 -12.20
C PHE A 244 -13.67 -5.89 -12.97
N VAL A 245 -12.38 -6.02 -13.30
CA VAL A 245 -11.60 -4.99 -13.97
C VAL A 245 -11.10 -5.50 -15.31
N ARG A 246 -11.21 -4.68 -16.34
CA ARG A 246 -10.68 -4.91 -17.69
C ARG A 246 -9.46 -4.06 -17.93
N PHE A 247 -8.45 -4.62 -18.58
CA PHE A 247 -7.20 -3.93 -18.94
C PHE A 247 -6.99 -3.96 -20.46
N GLU A 248 -6.10 -3.09 -20.94
CA GLU A 248 -5.62 -3.15 -22.33
C GLU A 248 -5.02 -4.53 -22.63
N GLY A 249 -5.16 -4.99 -23.87
CA GLY A 249 -4.70 -6.33 -24.27
C GLY A 249 -5.64 -7.48 -23.90
N GLY A 250 -6.84 -7.20 -23.34
CA GLY A 250 -7.83 -8.22 -23.02
C GLY A 250 -7.69 -8.86 -21.62
N LEU A 251 -6.67 -8.47 -20.85
CA LEU A 251 -6.49 -8.97 -19.49
C LEU A 251 -7.65 -8.57 -18.59
N THR A 252 -7.96 -9.43 -17.63
CA THR A 252 -9.02 -9.19 -16.64
C THR A 252 -8.56 -9.48 -15.22
N MET A 253 -9.25 -8.89 -14.24
CA MET A 253 -9.05 -9.20 -12.82
C MET A 253 -10.39 -9.29 -12.11
N GLN A 254 -10.60 -10.37 -11.35
CA GLN A 254 -11.68 -10.50 -10.37
C GLN A 254 -11.18 -10.22 -8.96
N MET A 255 -12.00 -9.56 -8.16
CA MET A 255 -11.64 -9.20 -6.81
C MET A 255 -12.82 -9.32 -5.84
N GLN A 256 -12.55 -9.86 -4.65
CA GLN A 256 -13.45 -9.85 -3.50
C GLN A 256 -12.66 -9.47 -2.25
N VAL A 257 -13.20 -8.56 -1.45
CA VAL A 257 -12.54 -8.11 -0.24
C VAL A 257 -13.56 -7.80 0.84
N SER A 258 -13.26 -8.17 2.10
CA SER A 258 -14.14 -7.84 3.22
C SER A 258 -13.38 -7.66 4.53
N TRP A 259 -13.90 -6.79 5.38
CA TRP A 259 -13.60 -6.76 6.80
C TRP A 259 -14.52 -7.68 7.60
N ALA A 260 -15.74 -7.91 7.07
CA ALA A 260 -16.72 -8.78 7.69
C ALA A 260 -17.53 -9.53 6.63
N ALA A 261 -17.58 -10.83 6.75
CA ALA A 261 -18.39 -11.71 5.90
C ALA A 261 -18.80 -12.97 6.66
N ASN A 262 -19.95 -13.56 6.30
CA ASN A 262 -20.38 -14.84 6.83
C ASN A 262 -19.79 -15.98 5.97
N VAL A 263 -18.48 -16.17 6.11
CA VAL A 263 -17.70 -17.25 5.49
C VAL A 263 -17.27 -18.25 6.56
N HIS A 264 -16.97 -19.49 6.17
CA HIS A 264 -16.47 -20.51 7.09
C HIS A 264 -15.07 -20.13 7.60
N ASP A 265 -14.13 -19.93 6.69
CA ASP A 265 -12.75 -19.56 6.99
C ASP A 265 -12.40 -18.21 6.38
N GLU A 266 -11.42 -17.52 6.97
CA GLU A 266 -10.80 -16.35 6.35
C GLU A 266 -10.04 -16.80 5.10
N ILE A 267 -10.12 -15.99 4.05
CA ILE A 267 -9.50 -16.28 2.76
C ILE A 267 -8.55 -15.13 2.42
N GLU A 268 -7.30 -15.47 2.20
CA GLU A 268 -6.33 -14.56 1.58
C GLU A 268 -5.66 -15.33 0.44
N ASN A 269 -6.11 -15.15 -0.77
CA ASN A 269 -5.51 -15.81 -1.93
C ASN A 269 -5.43 -14.91 -3.16
N MET A 270 -4.54 -15.28 -4.07
CA MET A 270 -4.37 -14.65 -5.36
C MET A 270 -3.87 -15.69 -6.37
N TYR A 271 -4.42 -15.63 -7.58
CA TYR A 271 -3.91 -16.37 -8.74
C TYR A 271 -3.69 -15.42 -9.92
N ILE A 272 -2.59 -15.62 -10.63
CA ILE A 272 -2.32 -15.03 -11.94
C ILE A 272 -2.24 -16.20 -12.93
N LEU A 273 -3.10 -16.21 -13.94
CA LEU A 273 -3.24 -17.33 -14.86
C LEU A 273 -2.72 -16.95 -16.26
N GLY A 274 -1.86 -17.79 -16.76
CA GLY A 274 -1.35 -17.73 -18.14
C GLY A 274 -1.63 -19.04 -18.91
N ASP A 275 -1.40 -19.05 -20.20
CA ASP A 275 -1.70 -20.17 -21.09
C ASP A 275 -0.72 -21.37 -20.96
N LYS A 276 0.46 -21.14 -20.35
CA LYS A 276 1.47 -22.19 -20.07
C LYS A 276 1.56 -22.54 -18.59
N GLY A 277 1.04 -21.70 -17.72
CA GLY A 277 1.06 -21.93 -16.28
C GLY A 277 0.46 -20.77 -15.51
N GLY A 278 0.29 -20.97 -14.23
CA GLY A 278 -0.20 -19.95 -13.32
C GLY A 278 0.61 -19.89 -12.04
N VAL A 279 0.51 -18.77 -11.32
CA VAL A 279 1.11 -18.61 -9.99
C VAL A 279 0.04 -18.25 -8.98
N GLY A 280 0.29 -18.63 -7.71
CA GLY A 280 -0.60 -18.30 -6.59
C GLY A 280 0.16 -17.89 -5.34
N ILE A 281 -0.53 -17.17 -4.43
CA ILE A 281 0.05 -16.82 -3.11
C ILE A 281 -0.39 -17.80 -2.03
N ASN A 282 -1.65 -18.13 -1.94
CA ASN A 282 -2.16 -19.11 -1.01
C ASN A 282 -3.10 -20.08 -1.77
N PRO A 283 -2.60 -21.25 -2.19
CA PRO A 283 -1.25 -21.78 -1.94
C PRO A 283 -0.15 -21.06 -2.74
N LEU A 284 1.02 -20.91 -2.11
CA LEU A 284 2.19 -20.36 -2.78
C LEU A 284 2.76 -21.39 -3.75
N GLY A 285 2.82 -21.05 -5.04
CA GLY A 285 3.34 -22.00 -6.03
C GLY A 285 3.27 -21.51 -7.47
N PHE A 286 3.90 -22.29 -8.35
CA PHE A 286 3.75 -22.25 -9.78
C PHE A 286 3.07 -23.56 -10.23
N PHE A 287 2.05 -23.44 -11.06
CA PHE A 287 1.18 -24.51 -11.50
C PHE A 287 1.24 -24.62 -13.01
N SER A 288 1.59 -25.79 -13.54
CA SER A 288 1.66 -26.05 -14.99
C SER A 288 1.25 -27.46 -15.35
N ALA A 289 1.24 -27.77 -16.62
CA ALA A 289 1.04 -29.11 -17.13
C ALA A 289 2.05 -29.40 -18.25
N ASP A 290 2.65 -30.59 -18.24
CA ASP A 290 3.48 -31.11 -19.30
C ASP A 290 3.47 -32.64 -19.32
N HIS A 291 3.79 -33.26 -20.46
CA HIS A 291 3.93 -34.71 -20.59
C HIS A 291 2.83 -35.52 -19.91
N ASP A 292 1.56 -35.09 -20.10
CA ASP A 292 0.34 -35.68 -19.49
C ASP A 292 0.32 -35.64 -17.96
N SER A 293 1.06 -34.71 -17.35
CA SER A 293 1.16 -34.52 -15.89
C SER A 293 0.80 -33.11 -15.47
N LEU A 294 0.15 -32.99 -14.32
CA LEU A 294 -0.05 -31.71 -13.61
C LEU A 294 1.12 -31.48 -12.66
N ASN A 295 1.74 -30.32 -12.77
CA ASN A 295 2.91 -29.98 -12.02
C ASN A 295 2.66 -28.86 -11.00
N HIS A 296 3.14 -29.08 -9.79
CA HIS A 296 3.20 -28.08 -8.72
C HIS A 296 4.63 -27.82 -8.35
N THR A 297 5.10 -26.57 -8.51
CA THR A 297 6.38 -26.13 -7.99
C THR A 297 6.14 -25.30 -6.75
N THR A 298 6.71 -25.69 -5.62
CA THR A 298 6.72 -24.96 -4.36
C THR A 298 8.17 -24.62 -3.99
N TRP A 299 8.32 -23.68 -3.06
CA TRP A 299 9.65 -23.30 -2.55
C TRP A 299 9.68 -23.58 -1.05
N ASP A 300 10.53 -24.51 -0.66
CA ASP A 300 10.64 -24.99 0.74
C ASP A 300 11.16 -23.90 1.68
N TRP A 301 11.90 -22.94 1.13
CA TRP A 301 12.41 -21.83 1.90
C TRP A 301 12.40 -20.52 1.10
N LEU A 302 11.86 -19.48 1.70
CA LEU A 302 11.99 -18.10 1.27
C LEU A 302 12.37 -17.24 2.47
N SER A 303 13.05 -16.13 2.23
CA SER A 303 13.39 -15.19 3.31
C SER A 303 12.13 -14.73 4.04
N ALA A 304 12.15 -14.83 5.37
CA ALA A 304 11.08 -14.32 6.24
C ALA A 304 11.21 -12.81 6.52
N GLU A 305 12.11 -12.11 5.83
CA GLU A 305 12.30 -10.67 6.03
C GLU A 305 11.03 -9.89 5.69
N ASP A 306 10.66 -8.99 6.59
CA ASP A 306 9.45 -8.16 6.49
C ASP A 306 9.48 -7.27 5.23
N GLY A 307 8.35 -7.22 4.52
CA GLY A 307 8.21 -6.39 3.32
C GLY A 307 8.38 -4.89 3.59
N HIS A 308 7.91 -4.39 4.74
CA HIS A 308 8.11 -2.98 5.13
C HIS A 308 9.58 -2.67 5.40
N ARG A 309 10.33 -3.61 6.03
CA ARG A 309 11.77 -3.45 6.22
C ARG A 309 12.49 -3.28 4.89
N ARG A 310 12.19 -4.16 3.94
CA ARG A 310 12.78 -4.09 2.59
C ARG A 310 12.37 -2.83 1.84
N GLU A 311 11.13 -2.40 2.00
CA GLU A 311 10.59 -1.20 1.37
C GLU A 311 11.29 0.07 1.84
N VAL A 312 11.43 0.26 3.16
CA VAL A 312 12.12 1.41 3.75
C VAL A 312 13.60 1.43 3.35
N ARG A 313 14.27 0.27 3.39
CA ARG A 313 15.67 0.13 2.96
C ARG A 313 15.84 0.42 1.48
N HIS A 314 14.96 -0.11 0.64
CA HIS A 314 14.95 0.16 -0.80
C HIS A 314 14.80 1.66 -1.10
N PHE A 315 13.88 2.34 -0.42
CA PHE A 315 13.70 3.78 -0.65
C PHE A 315 14.92 4.58 -0.23
N CYS A 316 15.53 4.24 0.91
CA CYS A 316 16.82 4.82 1.34
C CYS A 316 17.89 4.63 0.26
N GLU A 317 18.07 3.41 -0.25
CA GLU A 317 19.03 3.10 -1.31
C GLU A 317 18.76 3.87 -2.60
N CYS A 318 17.49 3.99 -2.99
CA CYS A 318 17.11 4.79 -4.16
C CYS A 318 17.53 6.24 -4.03
N VAL A 319 17.47 6.83 -2.83
CA VAL A 319 17.89 8.20 -2.58
C VAL A 319 19.42 8.29 -2.53
N GLU A 320 20.11 7.40 -1.81
CA GLU A 320 21.57 7.38 -1.68
C GLU A 320 22.29 7.23 -3.02
N GLN A 321 21.79 6.33 -3.85
CA GLN A 321 22.44 5.92 -5.10
C GLN A 321 21.79 6.50 -6.35
N ASN A 322 20.74 7.30 -6.16
CA ASN A 322 19.92 7.86 -7.25
C ASN A 322 19.31 6.79 -8.19
N LEU A 323 18.90 5.65 -7.62
CA LEU A 323 18.24 4.57 -8.36
C LEU A 323 16.75 4.86 -8.58
N PRO A 324 16.09 4.23 -9.57
CA PRO A 324 14.64 4.30 -9.71
C PRO A 324 13.94 3.57 -8.55
N VAL A 325 12.80 4.09 -8.13
CA VAL A 325 11.94 3.42 -7.14
C VAL A 325 11.22 2.23 -7.74
N MET A 326 11.03 1.14 -6.98
CA MET A 326 10.30 -0.05 -7.43
C MET A 326 8.81 0.26 -7.64
N VAL A 327 8.18 0.98 -6.71
CA VAL A 327 6.78 1.37 -6.81
C VAL A 327 6.70 2.75 -7.44
N LYS A 328 6.50 2.79 -8.76
CA LYS A 328 6.37 4.05 -9.49
C LYS A 328 5.03 4.72 -9.14
N PRO A 329 4.99 6.03 -8.87
CA PRO A 329 3.75 6.70 -8.49
C PRO A 329 2.67 6.65 -9.59
N GLU A 330 3.05 6.53 -10.86
CA GLU A 330 2.13 6.33 -11.98
C GLU A 330 1.42 4.97 -11.91
N GLU A 331 2.05 3.94 -11.34
CA GLU A 331 1.42 2.63 -11.12
C GLU A 331 0.37 2.73 -10.01
N SER A 332 0.69 3.40 -8.90
CA SER A 332 -0.27 3.67 -7.81
C SER A 332 -1.43 4.56 -8.26
N LEU A 333 -1.21 5.51 -9.19
CA LEU A 333 -2.29 6.26 -9.83
C LEU A 333 -3.25 5.35 -10.61
N ARG A 334 -2.75 4.30 -11.29
CA ARG A 334 -3.63 3.32 -11.97
C ARG A 334 -4.51 2.58 -10.97
N ILE A 335 -3.94 2.19 -9.83
CA ILE A 335 -4.71 1.56 -8.73
C ILE A 335 -5.81 2.50 -8.23
N GLN A 336 -5.50 3.78 -7.99
CA GLN A 336 -6.50 4.76 -7.59
C GLN A 336 -7.60 4.94 -8.63
N LYS A 337 -7.27 4.96 -9.92
CA LYS A 337 -8.26 5.01 -11.01
C LYS A 337 -9.22 3.82 -10.99
N ILE A 338 -8.72 2.61 -10.71
CA ILE A 338 -9.55 1.41 -10.58
C ILE A 338 -10.48 1.54 -9.36
N ILE A 339 -9.96 1.97 -8.22
CA ILE A 339 -10.72 2.16 -6.98
C ILE A 339 -11.86 3.18 -7.18
N ASP A 340 -11.55 4.35 -7.74
CA ASP A 340 -12.54 5.39 -8.03
C ASP A 340 -13.63 4.86 -8.99
N ALA A 341 -13.24 4.07 -9.99
CA ALA A 341 -14.17 3.48 -10.94
C ALA A 341 -15.08 2.42 -10.28
N ILE A 342 -14.55 1.61 -9.34
CA ILE A 342 -15.34 0.62 -8.58
C ILE A 342 -16.40 1.33 -7.71
N TYR A 343 -16.04 2.35 -6.95
CA TYR A 343 -17.00 3.12 -6.16
C TYR A 343 -18.05 3.78 -7.04
N LEU A 344 -17.63 4.38 -8.17
CA LEU A 344 -18.55 5.00 -9.11
C LEU A 344 -19.47 3.97 -9.78
N SER A 345 -18.96 2.79 -10.11
CA SER A 345 -19.73 1.66 -10.65
C SER A 345 -20.79 1.21 -9.66
N SER A 346 -20.42 1.05 -8.40
CA SER A 346 -21.36 0.69 -7.33
C SER A 346 -22.48 1.71 -7.17
N ALA A 347 -22.16 3.01 -7.23
CA ALA A 347 -23.14 4.09 -7.11
C ALA A 347 -24.07 4.17 -8.33
N LYS A 348 -23.55 3.94 -9.54
CA LYS A 348 -24.31 4.05 -10.80
C LYS A 348 -24.93 2.74 -11.28
N ASN A 349 -24.65 1.60 -10.63
CA ASN A 349 -25.06 0.24 -11.02
C ASN A 349 -24.74 -0.09 -12.49
N ARG A 350 -23.56 0.30 -12.97
CA ARG A 350 -23.08 -0.01 -14.34
C ARG A 350 -21.56 -0.03 -14.41
N GLU A 351 -21.03 -0.60 -15.50
CA GLU A 351 -19.60 -0.50 -15.81
C GLU A 351 -19.16 0.96 -16.02
N ILE A 352 -17.96 1.28 -15.56
CA ILE A 352 -17.33 2.60 -15.69
C ILE A 352 -16.08 2.47 -16.55
N VAL A 353 -16.01 3.24 -17.62
CA VAL A 353 -14.81 3.38 -18.43
C VAL A 353 -13.79 4.24 -17.69
N ILE A 354 -12.56 3.77 -17.61
CA ILE A 354 -11.42 4.43 -16.97
C ILE A 354 -10.64 5.22 -18.04
N LYS A 355 -10.48 6.52 -17.80
CA LYS A 355 -9.76 7.43 -18.71
C LYS A 355 -8.32 7.67 -18.27
#